data_df57abf6e8602ee62a66e23b7d0a7f5f
#
_entry.id   df57abf6e8602ee62a66e23b7d0a7f5f
#
_cell.length_a   1.000
_cell.length_b   1.000
_cell.length_c   1.000
_cell.angle_alpha   90.00
_cell.angle_beta   90.00
_cell.angle_gamma   90.00
#
_symmetry.space_group_name_H-M   'P 1'
#
loop_
_entity.id
_entity.type
_entity.pdbx_description
1 polymer ?
#
loop_
_entity_poly.entity_id
_entity_poly.type
_entity_poly.pdbx_seq_one_letter_code
_entity_poly.pdbx_strand_id
1 'polypeptide(L)'
;MRKGSGSQAEQCRGSKKFGSVRLMKMKLGSPMIVVTDMERSLEFYKQVLGLDVILDFGANKTLTSGLALQTAQTYKAFIGKEEISFGGDNFELYFEEDDFDSFAEKLKECDVEYVHPVIEHSWGQRVVRFYDPDKHIIEVGENMQAVTRRFLANGMTPEQVAQRMDVPLSYINEQM
;
A
#
# COMPACT_ATOMS: atom_id res chain seq x y z
N MET A 1 -53.25 -40.56 -19.68
CA MET A 1 -53.86 -39.44 -18.93
C MET A 1 -52.88 -38.94 -17.88
N ARG A 2 -52.76 -37.61 -17.82
CA ARG A 2 -52.02 -36.70 -16.91
C ARG A 2 -50.62 -36.34 -17.47
N LYS A 3 -50.46 -35.20 -18.17
CA LYS A 3 -50.38 -33.76 -17.82
C LYS A 3 -49.36 -33.59 -16.70
N GLY A 4 -48.09 -33.11 -16.85
CA GLY A 4 -47.68 -31.81 -17.32
C GLY A 4 -47.62 -30.83 -16.15
N SER A 5 -46.47 -30.56 -15.58
CA SER A 5 -46.25 -29.32 -14.85
C SER A 5 -44.86 -28.80 -15.17
N GLY A 6 -44.88 -27.75 -16.00
CA GLY A 6 -43.67 -27.00 -16.31
C GLY A 6 -43.25 -26.18 -15.10
N SER A 7 -41.97 -26.21 -14.81
CA SER A 7 -41.33 -25.34 -13.84
C SER A 7 -41.00 -24.00 -14.49
N GLN A 8 -41.64 -22.96 -13.98
CA GLN A 8 -41.29 -21.58 -14.24
C GLN A 8 -39.96 -21.28 -13.54
N ALA A 9 -38.90 -21.21 -14.29
CA ALA A 9 -37.62 -20.63 -13.86
C ALA A 9 -37.12 -19.75 -15.01
N GLU A 10 -37.85 -18.67 -15.23
CA GLU A 10 -37.41 -17.62 -16.15
C GLU A 10 -37.61 -16.25 -15.53
N GLN A 11 -36.63 -15.39 -15.79
CA GLN A 11 -36.68 -13.93 -15.62
C GLN A 11 -36.12 -13.40 -14.30
N CYS A 12 -34.81 -13.35 -14.23
CA CYS A 12 -34.10 -12.19 -13.65
C CYS A 12 -32.78 -11.96 -14.40
N ARG A 13 -32.84 -11.62 -15.69
CA ARG A 13 -31.74 -11.02 -16.44
C ARG A 13 -32.12 -9.62 -16.87
N GLY A 14 -32.20 -8.72 -15.89
CA GLY A 14 -32.15 -7.30 -16.13
C GLY A 14 -30.72 -6.85 -16.34
N SER A 15 -30.15 -7.07 -17.51
CA SER A 15 -28.92 -6.37 -17.92
C SER A 15 -29.26 -4.89 -18.07
N LYS A 16 -28.99 -4.09 -17.05
CA LYS A 16 -28.96 -2.64 -17.21
C LYS A 16 -27.87 -2.36 -18.26
N LYS A 17 -28.30 -2.03 -19.49
CA LYS A 17 -27.42 -1.45 -20.50
C LYS A 17 -26.90 -0.14 -19.90
N PHE A 18 -25.65 -0.13 -19.47
CA PHE A 18 -24.93 1.12 -19.27
C PHE A 18 -24.89 1.80 -20.64
N GLY A 19 -25.70 2.87 -20.80
CA GLY A 19 -25.60 3.74 -21.97
C GLY A 19 -24.15 4.16 -22.16
N SER A 20 -23.77 4.61 -23.35
CA SER A 20 -22.41 5.02 -23.70
C SER A 20 -21.88 6.02 -22.65
N VAL A 21 -21.17 5.50 -21.64
CA VAL A 21 -20.52 6.30 -20.63
C VAL A 21 -19.34 6.98 -21.33
N ARG A 22 -19.38 8.30 -21.48
CA ARG A 22 -18.24 9.08 -21.93
C ARG A 22 -17.09 8.73 -20.97
N LEU A 23 -16.04 8.07 -21.47
CA LEU A 23 -14.85 7.72 -20.69
C LEU A 23 -14.23 9.02 -20.16
N MET A 24 -14.43 9.30 -18.89
CA MET A 24 -13.76 10.39 -18.21
C MET A 24 -12.33 9.95 -17.89
N LYS A 25 -11.35 10.73 -18.31
CA LYS A 25 -9.93 10.49 -17.98
C LYS A 25 -9.67 11.07 -16.60
N MET A 26 -9.85 10.26 -15.56
CA MET A 26 -9.44 10.62 -14.22
C MET A 26 -7.97 10.26 -14.01
N LYS A 27 -7.28 11.05 -13.21
CA LYS A 27 -5.91 10.83 -12.77
C LYS A 27 -5.91 10.79 -11.24
N LEU A 28 -5.24 9.80 -10.66
CA LEU A 28 -4.98 9.79 -9.22
C LEU A 28 -4.08 11.00 -8.90
N GLY A 29 -4.55 11.88 -8.03
CA GLY A 29 -3.78 13.04 -7.60
C GLY A 29 -2.73 12.66 -6.57
N SER A 30 -3.19 12.20 -5.41
CA SER A 30 -2.34 11.81 -4.28
C SER A 30 -3.12 10.87 -3.37
N PRO A 31 -2.48 9.84 -2.80
CA PRO A 31 -3.00 9.21 -1.59
C PRO A 31 -2.97 10.24 -0.46
N MET A 32 -4.01 10.28 0.36
CA MET A 32 -4.11 11.21 1.48
C MET A 32 -4.54 10.47 2.73
N ILE A 33 -3.82 10.68 3.82
CA ILE A 33 -4.17 10.17 5.14
C ILE A 33 -4.51 11.33 6.08
N VAL A 34 -5.26 11.02 7.11
CA VAL A 34 -5.73 12.00 8.09
C VAL A 34 -4.93 11.84 9.38
N VAL A 35 -4.38 12.94 9.87
CA VAL A 35 -3.54 12.96 11.06
C VAL A 35 -4.15 13.82 12.17
N THR A 36 -4.01 13.38 13.41
CA THR A 36 -4.51 14.13 14.58
C THR A 36 -3.57 15.25 14.97
N ASP A 37 -2.26 15.05 14.78
CA ASP A 37 -1.21 16.04 15.05
C ASP A 37 -0.25 16.09 13.87
N MET A 38 -0.23 17.20 13.14
CA MET A 38 0.57 17.39 11.92
C MET A 38 2.06 17.33 12.22
N GLU A 39 2.53 18.03 13.25
CA GLU A 39 3.97 18.13 13.55
C GLU A 39 4.53 16.77 13.99
N ARG A 40 3.80 16.06 14.86
CA ARG A 40 4.16 14.69 15.27
C ARG A 40 4.25 13.75 14.07
N SER A 41 3.30 13.84 13.16
CA SER A 41 3.29 12.99 11.96
C SER A 41 4.43 13.33 11.01
N LEU A 42 4.71 14.62 10.79
CA LEU A 42 5.85 15.05 9.97
C LEU A 42 7.18 14.57 10.53
N GLU A 43 7.38 14.68 11.84
CA GLU A 43 8.58 14.18 12.51
C GLU A 43 8.73 12.67 12.31
N PHE A 44 7.66 11.92 12.51
CA PHE A 44 7.65 10.47 12.29
C PHE A 44 8.02 10.10 10.83
N TYR A 45 7.32 10.66 9.84
CA TYR A 45 7.59 10.36 8.43
C TYR A 45 8.98 10.79 8.00
N LYS A 46 9.53 11.86 8.58
CA LYS A 46 10.91 12.29 8.33
C LYS A 46 11.93 11.35 8.96
N GLN A 47 11.75 11.00 10.23
CA GLN A 47 12.74 10.19 10.97
C GLN A 47 12.74 8.74 10.54
N VAL A 48 11.55 8.15 10.34
CA VAL A 48 11.40 6.72 10.03
C VAL A 48 11.60 6.46 8.54
N LEU A 49 10.95 7.24 7.67
CA LEU A 49 10.89 6.99 6.22
C LEU A 49 11.70 8.00 5.39
N GLY A 50 12.32 9.01 6.01
CA GLY A 50 13.10 10.01 5.29
C GLY A 50 12.31 10.95 4.40
N LEU A 51 10.99 11.10 4.63
CA LEU A 51 10.12 11.91 3.80
C LEU A 51 10.14 13.38 4.21
N ASP A 52 10.36 14.27 3.25
CA ASP A 52 10.35 15.73 3.43
C ASP A 52 9.05 16.35 2.90
N VAL A 53 8.66 17.49 3.46
CA VAL A 53 7.56 18.31 2.95
C VAL A 53 7.97 18.98 1.65
N ILE A 54 7.20 18.79 0.58
CA ILE A 54 7.40 19.45 -0.72
C ILE A 54 6.33 20.49 -1.05
N LEU A 55 5.13 20.36 -0.47
CA LEU A 55 4.06 21.36 -0.57
C LEU A 55 3.44 21.56 0.81
N ASP A 56 3.22 22.81 1.19
CA ASP A 56 2.62 23.21 2.46
C ASP A 56 1.43 24.14 2.22
N PHE A 57 0.24 23.68 2.56
CA PHE A 57 -1.01 24.43 2.54
C PHE A 57 -1.59 24.60 3.96
N GLY A 58 -0.75 24.60 4.98
CA GLY A 58 -1.15 24.69 6.38
C GLY A 58 -1.74 23.36 6.89
N ALA A 59 -3.06 23.22 6.82
CA ALA A 59 -3.74 22.00 7.27
C ALA A 59 -3.54 20.78 6.36
N ASN A 60 -2.99 20.97 5.17
CA ASN A 60 -2.62 19.92 4.23
C ASN A 60 -1.15 20.07 3.82
N LYS A 61 -0.38 19.01 3.91
CA LYS A 61 1.03 18.98 3.47
C LYS A 61 1.27 17.75 2.62
N THR A 62 2.06 17.91 1.55
CA THR A 62 2.45 16.81 0.68
C THR A 62 3.93 16.48 0.90
N LEU A 63 4.22 15.19 1.04
CA LEU A 63 5.57 14.67 1.25
C LEU A 63 6.25 14.26 -0.08
N THR A 64 7.55 14.04 -0.05
CA THR A 64 8.38 13.69 -1.22
C THR A 64 7.90 12.45 -1.99
N SER A 65 7.25 11.49 -1.32
CA SER A 65 6.62 10.31 -1.96
C SER A 65 5.31 10.62 -2.69
N GLY A 66 4.79 11.86 -2.58
CA GLY A 66 3.47 12.23 -3.06
C GLY A 66 2.34 11.90 -2.07
N LEU A 67 2.65 11.38 -0.90
CA LEU A 67 1.69 11.20 0.19
C LEU A 67 1.26 12.55 0.75
N ALA A 68 -0.04 12.80 0.85
CA ALA A 68 -0.59 13.98 1.49
C ALA A 68 -1.06 13.67 2.92
N LEU A 69 -0.73 14.56 3.85
CA LEU A 69 -1.24 14.56 5.22
C LEU A 69 -2.29 15.67 5.37
N GLN A 70 -3.41 15.34 5.97
CA GLN A 70 -4.51 16.28 6.22
C GLN A 70 -4.86 16.30 7.71
N THR A 71 -4.99 17.47 8.33
CA THR A 71 -5.41 17.54 9.75
C THR A 71 -6.83 17.00 9.92
N ALA A 72 -7.07 16.23 10.96
CA ALA A 72 -8.37 15.66 11.29
C ALA A 72 -9.45 16.75 11.45
N GLN A 73 -9.10 17.92 12.01
CA GLN A 73 -10.01 19.03 12.20
C GLN A 73 -10.62 19.51 10.87
N THR A 74 -9.79 19.77 9.87
CA THR A 74 -10.27 20.25 8.56
C THR A 74 -10.92 19.14 7.75
N TYR A 75 -10.42 17.90 7.85
CA TYR A 75 -10.97 16.77 7.14
C TYR A 75 -12.41 16.46 7.59
N LYS A 76 -12.70 16.51 8.89
CA LYS A 76 -14.08 16.38 9.42
C LYS A 76 -15.06 17.32 8.72
N ALA A 77 -14.66 18.58 8.59
CA ALA A 77 -15.51 19.58 7.91
C ALA A 77 -15.71 19.25 6.43
N PHE A 78 -14.68 18.76 5.74
CA PHE A 78 -14.77 18.44 4.32
C PHE A 78 -15.71 17.28 4.04
N ILE A 79 -15.76 16.26 4.91
CA ILE A 79 -16.65 15.10 4.74
C ILE A 79 -17.99 15.22 5.48
N GLY A 80 -18.21 16.33 6.20
CA GLY A 80 -19.43 16.58 6.95
C GLY A 80 -19.65 15.62 8.13
N LYS A 81 -18.58 15.19 8.81
CA LYS A 81 -18.63 14.30 9.98
C LYS A 81 -18.08 14.98 11.22
N GLU A 82 -18.65 14.66 12.36
CA GLU A 82 -18.17 15.15 13.66
C GLU A 82 -16.97 14.31 14.17
N GLU A 83 -16.92 13.03 13.83
CA GLU A 83 -15.86 12.10 14.25
C GLU A 83 -15.25 11.33 13.08
N ILE A 84 -14.01 10.91 13.25
CA ILE A 84 -13.25 10.08 12.33
C ILE A 84 -12.75 8.86 13.10
N SER A 85 -12.87 7.67 12.50
CA SER A 85 -12.27 6.45 13.02
C SER A 85 -10.86 6.30 12.49
N PHE A 86 -9.92 5.97 13.37
CA PHE A 86 -8.53 5.62 13.06
C PHE A 86 -8.30 4.12 13.30
N GLY A 87 -7.20 3.57 12.78
CA GLY A 87 -6.80 2.19 13.04
C GLY A 87 -7.60 1.14 12.26
N GLY A 88 -7.95 1.45 11.01
CA GLY A 88 -8.57 0.46 10.11
C GLY A 88 -7.54 -0.49 9.49
N ASP A 89 -7.88 -1.79 9.40
CA ASP A 89 -6.98 -2.83 8.87
C ASP A 89 -7.15 -3.07 7.36
N ASN A 90 -7.88 -2.20 6.67
CA ASN A 90 -8.27 -2.36 5.27
C ASN A 90 -7.53 -1.45 4.30
N PHE A 91 -6.48 -0.81 4.75
CA PHE A 91 -5.61 0.08 3.98
C PHE A 91 -4.20 0.09 4.55
N GLU A 92 -3.21 0.08 3.68
CA GLU A 92 -1.81 0.27 4.05
C GLU A 92 -1.10 1.19 3.06
N LEU A 93 -0.04 1.84 3.52
CA LEU A 93 0.92 2.57 2.70
C LEU A 93 2.11 1.64 2.46
N TYR A 94 2.33 1.26 1.20
CA TYR A 94 3.44 0.42 0.80
C TYR A 94 4.61 1.26 0.28
N PHE A 95 5.80 0.98 0.82
CA PHE A 95 7.08 1.55 0.40
C PHE A 95 8.06 0.45 0.05
N GLU A 96 8.94 0.69 -0.92
CA GLU A 96 10.04 -0.19 -1.26
C GLU A 96 11.37 0.40 -0.78
N GLU A 97 12.26 -0.46 -0.28
CA GLU A 97 13.58 -0.09 0.19
C GLU A 97 14.66 -0.96 -0.50
N ASP A 98 15.66 -0.29 -1.06
CA ASP A 98 16.77 -0.95 -1.76
C ASP A 98 17.78 -1.58 -0.79
N ASP A 99 18.03 -0.92 0.35
CA ASP A 99 18.87 -1.40 1.45
C ASP A 99 18.01 -1.79 2.67
N PHE A 100 17.22 -2.84 2.46
CA PHE A 100 16.26 -3.31 3.46
C PHE A 100 16.93 -3.72 4.78
N ASP A 101 18.16 -4.22 4.75
CA ASP A 101 18.90 -4.63 5.97
C ASP A 101 19.21 -3.41 6.84
N SER A 102 19.77 -2.35 6.24
CA SER A 102 20.06 -1.09 6.95
C SER A 102 18.78 -0.43 7.47
N PHE A 103 17.70 -0.46 6.69
CA PHE A 103 16.40 0.05 7.13
C PHE A 103 15.87 -0.73 8.33
N ALA A 104 15.87 -2.07 8.27
CA ALA A 104 15.37 -2.92 9.34
C ALA A 104 16.15 -2.75 10.66
N GLU A 105 17.49 -2.54 10.59
CA GLU A 105 18.29 -2.22 11.78
C GLU A 105 17.96 -0.83 12.34
N LYS A 106 17.87 0.19 11.49
CA LYS A 106 17.45 1.55 11.90
C LYS A 106 16.07 1.55 12.54
N LEU A 107 15.11 0.78 11.99
CA LEU A 107 13.76 0.72 12.50
C LEU A 107 13.69 0.19 13.94
N LYS A 108 14.63 -0.67 14.36
CA LYS A 108 14.72 -1.17 15.75
C LYS A 108 15.08 -0.07 16.76
N GLU A 109 15.72 1.00 16.28
CA GLU A 109 16.08 2.16 17.11
C GLU A 109 14.94 3.19 17.19
N CYS A 110 13.91 3.04 16.33
CA CYS A 110 12.73 3.89 16.31
C CYS A 110 11.66 3.35 17.28
N ASP A 111 10.99 4.27 17.98
CA ASP A 111 9.83 3.93 18.83
C ASP A 111 8.57 3.73 17.94
N VAL A 112 8.46 2.57 17.32
CA VAL A 112 7.33 2.20 16.46
C VAL A 112 6.58 0.99 17.03
N GLU A 113 5.26 0.99 16.89
CA GLU A 113 4.43 -0.17 17.20
C GLU A 113 4.32 -1.08 15.98
N TYR A 114 4.84 -2.29 16.09
CA TYR A 114 4.80 -3.26 15.01
C TYR A 114 3.42 -3.92 14.86
N VAL A 115 2.93 -4.06 13.62
CA VAL A 115 1.90 -5.03 13.26
C VAL A 115 2.52 -6.43 13.29
N HIS A 116 3.71 -6.57 12.69
CA HIS A 116 4.57 -7.75 12.81
C HIS A 116 6.03 -7.37 12.49
N PRO A 117 7.01 -8.07 13.07
CA PRO A 117 8.43 -7.87 12.74
C PRO A 117 8.72 -8.29 11.28
N VAL A 118 9.98 -8.17 10.89
CA VAL A 118 10.41 -8.63 9.55
C VAL A 118 10.02 -10.09 9.33
N ILE A 119 9.33 -10.34 8.23
CA ILE A 119 9.00 -11.69 7.71
C ILE A 119 9.44 -11.79 6.25
N GLU A 120 9.67 -13.01 5.77
CA GLU A 120 9.89 -13.30 4.35
C GLU A 120 8.65 -14.00 3.78
N HIS A 121 8.08 -13.43 2.73
CA HIS A 121 6.98 -14.03 1.99
C HIS A 121 7.42 -15.26 1.18
N SER A 122 6.44 -16.08 0.73
CA SER A 122 6.71 -17.28 -0.06
C SER A 122 7.48 -17.00 -1.36
N TRP A 123 7.38 -15.81 -1.93
CA TRP A 123 8.13 -15.38 -3.11
C TRP A 123 9.49 -14.75 -2.78
N GLY A 124 9.89 -14.74 -1.51
CA GLY A 124 11.21 -14.32 -1.06
C GLY A 124 11.37 -12.86 -0.69
N GLN A 125 10.36 -12.03 -0.89
CA GLN A 125 10.41 -10.64 -0.45
C GLN A 125 10.34 -10.55 1.07
N ARG A 126 11.24 -9.81 1.68
CA ARG A 126 11.19 -9.47 3.11
C ARG A 126 10.39 -8.21 3.28
N VAL A 127 9.52 -8.19 4.28
CA VAL A 127 8.66 -7.04 4.60
C VAL A 127 8.60 -6.85 6.11
N VAL A 128 8.32 -5.62 6.53
CA VAL A 128 7.96 -5.27 7.91
C VAL A 128 6.73 -4.39 7.89
N ARG A 129 5.82 -4.59 8.85
CA ARG A 129 4.64 -3.73 9.01
C ARG A 129 4.61 -3.11 10.40
N PHE A 130 4.32 -1.83 10.44
CA PHE A 130 4.21 -1.05 11.68
C PHE A 130 3.18 0.06 11.52
N TYR A 131 2.79 0.66 12.64
CA TYR A 131 1.84 1.76 12.66
C TYR A 131 2.55 3.11 12.65
N ASP A 132 1.94 4.07 11.95
CA ASP A 132 2.22 5.48 12.18
C ASP A 132 1.56 5.97 13.50
N PRO A 133 1.80 7.21 13.95
CA PRO A 133 1.22 7.74 15.19
C PRO A 133 -0.32 7.76 15.26
N ASP A 134 -1.00 7.69 14.11
CA ASP A 134 -2.47 7.68 14.01
C ASP A 134 -3.03 6.32 13.60
N LYS A 135 -2.21 5.25 13.69
CA LYS A 135 -2.58 3.86 13.41
C LYS A 135 -2.90 3.56 11.94
N HIS A 136 -2.28 4.28 11.03
CA HIS A 136 -2.22 3.81 9.65
C HIS A 136 -1.14 2.74 9.53
N ILE A 137 -1.46 1.65 8.82
CA ILE A 137 -0.49 0.58 8.56
C ILE A 137 0.49 1.05 7.48
N ILE A 138 1.78 0.89 7.79
CA ILE A 138 2.89 1.11 6.86
C ILE A 138 3.55 -0.24 6.62
N GLU A 139 3.66 -0.63 5.35
CA GLU A 139 4.52 -1.72 4.92
C GLU A 139 5.75 -1.16 4.25
N VAL A 140 6.92 -1.60 4.70
CA VAL A 140 8.17 -1.42 3.95
C VAL A 140 8.63 -2.79 3.49
N GLY A 141 8.75 -2.95 2.18
CA GLY A 141 9.19 -4.17 1.52
C GLY A 141 10.57 -4.01 0.89
N GLU A 142 11.34 -5.10 0.88
CA GLU A 142 12.56 -5.20 0.10
C GLU A 142 12.22 -4.98 -1.39
N ASN A 143 12.95 -4.09 -2.07
CA ASN A 143 12.76 -3.87 -3.50
C ASN A 143 12.94 -5.19 -4.26
N MET A 144 12.04 -5.48 -5.21
CA MET A 144 12.04 -6.78 -5.91
C MET A 144 13.30 -7.02 -6.74
N GLN A 145 13.99 -5.96 -7.20
CA GLN A 145 15.29 -6.10 -7.84
C GLN A 145 16.37 -6.52 -6.83
N ALA A 146 16.30 -5.99 -5.58
CA ALA A 146 17.20 -6.41 -4.51
C ALA A 146 16.96 -7.88 -4.14
N VAL A 147 15.71 -8.34 -4.09
CA VAL A 147 15.38 -9.78 -3.91
C VAL A 147 16.04 -10.63 -5.00
N THR A 148 15.88 -10.24 -6.27
CA THR A 148 16.50 -10.92 -7.41
C THR A 148 18.01 -11.01 -7.25
N ARG A 149 18.68 -9.87 -6.97
CA ARG A 149 20.14 -9.83 -6.76
C ARG A 149 20.58 -10.72 -5.59
N ARG A 150 19.82 -10.69 -4.48
CA ARG A 150 20.12 -11.50 -3.29
C ARG A 150 20.07 -13.00 -3.60
N PHE A 151 19.07 -13.47 -4.33
CA PHE A 151 18.98 -14.88 -4.71
C PHE A 151 20.07 -15.32 -5.69
N LEU A 152 20.38 -14.50 -6.70
CA LEU A 152 21.49 -14.76 -7.63
C LEU A 152 22.85 -14.80 -6.91
N ALA A 153 23.09 -13.85 -6.00
CA ALA A 153 24.32 -13.80 -5.18
C ALA A 153 24.46 -15.04 -4.26
N ASN A 154 23.32 -15.63 -3.85
CA ASN A 154 23.28 -16.88 -3.07
C ASN A 154 23.42 -18.14 -3.95
N GLY A 155 23.73 -18.00 -5.25
CA GLY A 155 24.04 -19.09 -6.15
C GLY A 155 22.82 -19.74 -6.84
N MET A 156 21.63 -19.14 -6.75
CA MET A 156 20.47 -19.61 -7.53
C MET A 156 20.64 -19.25 -9.01
N THR A 157 20.20 -20.13 -9.91
CA THR A 157 20.14 -19.78 -11.33
C THR A 157 18.97 -18.85 -11.63
N PRO A 158 18.97 -18.09 -12.74
CA PRO A 158 17.84 -17.22 -13.11
C PRO A 158 16.49 -17.97 -13.15
N GLU A 159 16.48 -19.23 -13.62
CA GLU A 159 15.29 -20.06 -13.67
C GLU A 159 14.78 -20.42 -12.27
N GLN A 160 15.70 -20.74 -11.34
CA GLN A 160 15.35 -21.00 -9.93
C GLN A 160 14.82 -19.76 -9.24
N VAL A 161 15.39 -18.58 -9.53
CA VAL A 161 14.90 -17.30 -9.01
C VAL A 161 13.50 -17.01 -9.54
N ALA A 162 13.29 -17.16 -10.85
CA ALA A 162 11.96 -16.96 -11.47
C ALA A 162 10.91 -17.88 -10.84
N GLN A 163 11.25 -19.15 -10.63
CA GLN A 163 10.36 -20.11 -9.96
C GLN A 163 10.10 -19.72 -8.48
N ARG A 164 11.13 -19.32 -7.74
CA ARG A 164 11.03 -18.94 -6.32
C ARG A 164 10.17 -17.70 -6.12
N MET A 165 10.33 -16.71 -7.03
CA MET A 165 9.62 -15.43 -6.97
C MET A 165 8.24 -15.48 -7.63
N ASP A 166 7.89 -16.59 -8.29
CA ASP A 166 6.65 -16.76 -9.06
C ASP A 166 6.48 -15.69 -10.16
N VAL A 167 7.56 -15.41 -10.89
CA VAL A 167 7.60 -14.43 -11.98
C VAL A 167 8.12 -15.08 -13.29
N PRO A 168 7.81 -14.48 -14.46
CA PRO A 168 8.39 -14.92 -15.72
C PRO A 168 9.93 -14.80 -15.73
N LEU A 169 10.63 -15.71 -16.38
CA LEU A 169 12.09 -15.64 -16.52
C LEU A 169 12.55 -14.35 -17.21
N SER A 170 11.75 -13.79 -18.13
CA SER A 170 12.02 -12.50 -18.77
C SER A 170 12.15 -11.36 -17.75
N TYR A 171 11.35 -11.38 -16.69
CA TYR A 171 11.44 -10.39 -15.60
C TYR A 171 12.82 -10.45 -14.91
N ILE A 172 13.33 -11.66 -14.63
CA ILE A 172 14.65 -11.83 -14.01
C ILE A 172 15.76 -11.34 -14.94
N ASN A 173 15.68 -11.70 -16.23
CA ASN A 173 16.67 -11.30 -17.22
C ASN A 173 16.75 -9.76 -17.43
N GLU A 174 15.65 -9.05 -17.21
CA GLU A 174 15.62 -7.58 -17.26
C GLU A 174 16.26 -6.92 -16.05
N GLN A 175 16.46 -7.68 -14.95
CA GLN A 175 17.05 -7.20 -13.70
C GLN A 175 18.57 -7.50 -13.60
N MET A 176 19.11 -8.29 -14.51
CA MET A 176 20.52 -8.65 -14.59
C MET A 176 21.34 -7.61 -15.34
#